data_808edece9d9eb9d4389ad423551751ea
#
_entry.id   808edece9d9eb9d4389ad423551751ea
#
_cell.length_a   1.000
_cell.length_b   1.000
_cell.length_c   1.000
_cell.angle_alpha   90.00
_cell.angle_beta   90.00
_cell.angle_gamma   90.00
#
_symmetry.space_group_name_H-M   'P 1'
#
loop_
_entity.id
_entity.type
_entity.pdbx_description
1 polymer ?
#
loop_
_entity_poly.entity_id
_entity_poly.type
_entity_poly.pdbx_seq_one_letter_code
_entity_poly.pdbx_strand_id
1 'polypeptide(L)'
;HDPFEFPDGKIELYEQPKQTRNNAAKYADYAIGHFFELAKKSNYWDDTIFLIIADHDSRATGDDLVPIRHFHIPALLLGSHIEPKRDNRLVSQLDMPTTLLSVAGISSENPMMGYDLTQNVEPNRAIMQYDATQAVLKANNDVIVMRPNTPIESFEYDKANEKLLPKEVDDEAKKDALAQALLPSYLYKHQLYRLPKEEKKAESK
;
A
#
# COMPACT_ATOMS: atom_id res chain seq x y z
N HIS A 1 -14.12 -6.09 11.26
CA HIS A 1 -15.36 -5.90 10.49
C HIS A 1 -16.56 -5.86 11.44
N ASP A 2 -17.58 -5.08 11.09
CA ASP A 2 -18.88 -5.17 11.72
C ASP A 2 -19.44 -6.61 11.56
N PRO A 3 -20.02 -7.24 12.57
CA PRO A 3 -20.48 -6.69 13.86
C PRO A 3 -19.43 -6.62 14.99
N PHE A 4 -18.15 -6.65 14.71
CA PHE A 4 -17.05 -6.52 15.67
C PHE A 4 -17.04 -7.58 16.78
N GLU A 5 -17.39 -8.81 16.44
CA GLU A 5 -17.40 -9.94 17.36
C GLU A 5 -16.00 -10.54 17.55
N PHE A 6 -15.67 -10.89 18.79
CA PHE A 6 -14.47 -11.63 19.15
C PHE A 6 -14.71 -12.41 20.46
N PRO A 7 -13.88 -13.43 20.78
CA PRO A 7 -14.05 -14.26 21.98
C PRO A 7 -14.00 -13.45 23.28
N ASP A 8 -14.80 -13.85 24.27
CA ASP A 8 -14.83 -13.22 25.58
C ASP A 8 -13.55 -13.50 26.39
N GLY A 9 -13.19 -12.55 27.25
CA GLY A 9 -12.11 -12.71 28.23
C GLY A 9 -10.70 -12.79 27.65
N LYS A 10 -10.51 -12.48 26.35
CA LYS A 10 -9.19 -12.48 25.70
C LYS A 10 -8.43 -11.16 25.86
N ILE A 11 -9.15 -10.07 25.99
CA ILE A 11 -8.61 -8.73 26.22
C ILE A 11 -9.42 -8.01 27.27
N GLU A 12 -8.80 -7.06 27.96
CA GLU A 12 -9.51 -6.01 28.68
C GLU A 12 -10.13 -5.06 27.66
N LEU A 13 -11.44 -4.79 27.77
CA LEU A 13 -12.13 -3.93 26.84
C LEU A 13 -11.62 -2.48 26.93
N TYR A 14 -11.43 -1.85 25.81
CA TYR A 14 -11.10 -0.43 25.72
C TYR A 14 -12.30 0.45 26.11
N GLU A 15 -13.51 0.01 25.71
CA GLU A 15 -14.77 0.74 25.94
C GLU A 15 -15.96 -0.22 26.00
N GLN A 16 -17.13 0.30 26.43
CA GLN A 16 -18.40 -0.41 26.41
C GLN A 16 -19.33 0.20 25.32
N PRO A 17 -20.17 -0.59 24.65
CA PRO A 17 -20.29 -2.06 24.76
C PRO A 17 -19.11 -2.80 24.11
N LYS A 18 -19.07 -4.13 24.22
CA LYS A 18 -17.98 -4.98 23.67
C LYS A 18 -17.82 -4.82 22.14
N GLN A 19 -18.92 -4.86 21.40
CA GLN A 19 -18.91 -4.84 19.94
C GLN A 19 -18.69 -3.41 19.40
N THR A 20 -17.45 -2.91 19.56
CA THR A 20 -17.03 -1.63 18.98
C THR A 20 -15.81 -1.82 18.11
N ARG A 21 -15.59 -0.89 17.17
CA ARG A 21 -14.40 -0.85 16.31
C ARG A 21 -13.12 -0.82 17.13
N ASN A 22 -13.07 -0.02 18.19
CA ASN A 22 -11.88 0.13 19.02
C ASN A 22 -11.54 -1.17 19.75
N ASN A 23 -12.53 -1.86 20.29
CA ASN A 23 -12.34 -3.17 20.91
C ASN A 23 -11.91 -4.22 19.90
N ALA A 24 -12.46 -4.22 18.69
CA ALA A 24 -12.05 -5.12 17.62
C ALA A 24 -10.61 -4.86 17.17
N ALA A 25 -10.21 -3.59 17.06
CA ALA A 25 -8.81 -3.23 16.76
C ALA A 25 -7.86 -3.69 17.87
N LYS A 26 -8.22 -3.49 19.13
CA LYS A 26 -7.43 -3.97 20.29
C LYS A 26 -7.31 -5.50 20.31
N TYR A 27 -8.38 -6.21 19.94
CA TYR A 27 -8.33 -7.67 19.83
C TYR A 27 -7.46 -8.13 18.65
N ALA A 28 -7.52 -7.46 17.51
CA ALA A 28 -6.65 -7.75 16.36
C ALA A 28 -5.17 -7.57 16.71
N ASP A 29 -4.81 -6.50 17.41
CA ASP A 29 -3.46 -6.26 17.92
C ASP A 29 -3.00 -7.38 18.88
N TYR A 30 -3.85 -7.76 19.82
CA TYR A 30 -3.61 -8.91 20.72
C TYR A 30 -3.37 -10.21 19.92
N ALA A 31 -4.19 -10.47 18.90
CA ALA A 31 -4.07 -11.68 18.09
C ALA A 31 -2.77 -11.72 17.29
N ILE A 32 -2.35 -10.58 16.73
CA ILE A 32 -1.06 -10.43 16.05
C ILE A 32 0.09 -10.66 17.04
N GLY A 33 0.03 -10.06 18.22
CA GLY A 33 1.04 -10.28 19.28
C GLY A 33 1.16 -11.76 19.65
N HIS A 34 0.02 -12.42 19.89
CA HIS A 34 0.00 -13.86 20.20
C HIS A 34 0.54 -14.72 19.06
N PHE A 35 0.22 -14.39 17.80
CA PHE A 35 0.82 -15.05 16.64
C PHE A 35 2.35 -14.96 16.66
N PHE A 36 2.92 -13.79 16.94
CA PHE A 36 4.38 -13.62 16.99
C PHE A 36 5.04 -14.33 18.18
N GLU A 37 4.36 -14.43 19.31
CA GLU A 37 4.85 -15.25 20.45
C GLU A 37 4.98 -16.73 20.07
N LEU A 38 4.07 -17.25 19.25
CA LEU A 38 4.13 -18.62 18.72
C LEU A 38 5.16 -18.74 17.60
N ALA A 39 5.16 -17.81 16.65
CA ALA A 39 6.08 -17.81 15.51
C ALA A 39 7.54 -17.79 15.94
N LYS A 40 7.89 -17.00 16.95
CA LYS A 40 9.26 -16.93 17.52
C LYS A 40 9.76 -18.26 18.11
N LYS A 41 8.87 -19.17 18.46
CA LYS A 41 9.20 -20.50 18.98
C LYS A 41 9.20 -21.60 17.91
N SER A 42 8.86 -21.25 16.67
CA SER A 42 8.79 -22.18 15.57
C SER A 42 10.14 -22.31 14.85
N ASN A 43 10.29 -23.41 14.10
CA ASN A 43 11.49 -23.68 13.32
C ASN A 43 11.59 -22.84 12.02
N TYR A 44 10.54 -22.12 11.64
CA TYR A 44 10.52 -21.26 10.45
C TYR A 44 10.85 -19.79 10.75
N TRP A 45 10.99 -19.43 12.03
CA TRP A 45 11.17 -18.02 12.42
C TRP A 45 12.37 -17.36 11.74
N ASP A 46 13.53 -18.03 11.76
CA ASP A 46 14.75 -17.48 11.22
C ASP A 46 14.78 -17.42 9.68
N ASP A 47 13.95 -18.23 9.02
CA ASP A 47 13.86 -18.31 7.57
C ASP A 47 12.62 -17.58 7.00
N THR A 48 11.95 -16.74 7.82
CA THR A 48 10.72 -16.08 7.41
C THR A 48 10.81 -14.57 7.53
N ILE A 49 10.30 -13.89 6.51
CA ILE A 49 10.05 -12.45 6.52
C ILE A 49 8.55 -12.24 6.63
N PHE A 50 8.15 -11.41 7.58
CA PHE A 50 6.76 -11.06 7.81
C PHE A 50 6.51 -9.63 7.35
N LEU A 51 5.54 -9.44 6.46
CA LEU A 51 5.01 -8.13 6.12
C LEU A 51 3.63 -7.98 6.76
N ILE A 52 3.51 -7.02 7.67
CA ILE A 52 2.24 -6.61 8.26
C ILE A 52 1.89 -5.27 7.63
N ILE A 53 0.77 -5.23 6.93
CA ILE A 53 0.29 -4.03 6.25
C ILE A 53 -1.24 -3.98 6.30
N ALA A 54 -1.79 -2.80 6.54
CA ALA A 54 -3.23 -2.61 6.39
C ALA A 54 -3.60 -2.58 4.90
N ASP A 55 -4.77 -3.08 4.55
CA ASP A 55 -5.34 -2.97 3.21
C ASP A 55 -5.91 -1.56 2.96
N HIS A 56 -6.54 -0.96 3.99
CA HIS A 56 -7.06 0.42 4.01
C HIS A 56 -7.32 0.88 5.46
N ASP A 57 -7.60 2.14 5.67
CA ASP A 57 -8.12 2.66 6.94
C ASP A 57 -9.62 2.31 7.08
N SER A 58 -10.05 1.95 8.27
CA SER A 58 -11.46 1.68 8.60
C SER A 58 -12.38 2.91 8.43
N ARG A 59 -11.84 4.09 8.20
CA ARG A 59 -12.53 5.36 8.01
C ARG A 59 -12.38 5.94 6.61
N ALA A 60 -12.00 5.13 5.63
CA ALA A 60 -11.83 5.56 4.23
C ALA A 60 -13.18 5.89 3.56
N THR A 61 -14.09 6.54 4.30
CA THR A 61 -15.38 7.05 3.85
C THR A 61 -15.54 8.48 4.35
N GLY A 62 -16.23 9.33 3.60
CA GLY A 62 -16.47 10.72 3.98
C GLY A 62 -16.86 11.57 2.79
N ASP A 63 -17.11 12.86 3.03
CA ASP A 63 -17.52 13.84 2.03
C ASP A 63 -16.34 14.46 1.27
N ASP A 64 -15.10 14.09 1.62
CA ASP A 64 -13.90 14.58 0.93
C ASP A 64 -13.80 13.98 -0.47
N LEU A 65 -13.34 14.79 -1.43
CA LEU A 65 -13.09 14.34 -2.79
C LEU A 65 -12.13 13.14 -2.84
N VAL A 66 -11.06 13.19 -2.05
CA VAL A 66 -10.15 12.08 -1.74
C VAL A 66 -9.69 12.24 -0.29
N PRO A 67 -10.04 11.32 0.61
CA PRO A 67 -9.65 11.40 2.02
C PRO A 67 -8.19 10.93 2.21
N ILE A 68 -7.22 11.72 1.77
CA ILE A 68 -5.78 11.36 1.70
C ILE A 68 -5.26 10.81 3.02
N ARG A 69 -5.65 11.42 4.15
CA ARG A 69 -5.24 10.97 5.47
C ARG A 69 -5.55 9.50 5.72
N HIS A 70 -6.70 9.02 5.23
CA HIS A 70 -7.16 7.65 5.43
C HIS A 70 -6.48 6.64 4.49
N PHE A 71 -5.68 7.10 3.54
CA PHE A 71 -4.80 6.26 2.73
C PHE A 71 -3.39 6.10 3.32
N HIS A 72 -3.07 6.82 4.41
CA HIS A 72 -1.81 6.67 5.11
C HIS A 72 -1.87 5.46 6.05
N ILE A 73 -1.68 4.28 5.52
CA ILE A 73 -1.72 3.00 6.22
C ILE A 73 -0.35 2.61 6.79
N PRO A 74 -0.30 1.92 7.94
CA PRO A 74 0.95 1.40 8.48
C PRO A 74 1.44 0.18 7.69
N ALA A 75 2.77 0.05 7.56
CA ALA A 75 3.44 -1.13 7.07
C ALA A 75 4.64 -1.45 7.94
N LEU A 76 4.85 -2.73 8.27
CA LEU A 76 5.95 -3.21 9.10
C LEU A 76 6.54 -4.48 8.50
N LEU A 77 7.85 -4.47 8.26
CA LEU A 77 8.63 -5.65 7.90
C LEU A 77 9.36 -6.17 9.13
N LEU A 78 9.24 -7.46 9.38
CA LEU A 78 9.89 -8.18 10.48
C LEU A 78 10.59 -9.42 9.97
N GLY A 79 11.74 -9.74 10.56
CA GLY A 79 12.51 -10.95 10.29
C GLY A 79 13.79 -10.95 11.11
N SER A 80 14.37 -12.12 11.36
CA SER A 80 15.58 -12.27 12.19
C SER A 80 16.80 -11.52 11.62
N HIS A 81 16.82 -11.27 10.30
CA HIS A 81 17.92 -10.61 9.60
C HIS A 81 17.57 -9.20 9.11
N ILE A 82 16.46 -8.64 9.55
CA ILE A 82 16.04 -7.29 9.18
C ILE A 82 16.51 -6.29 10.23
N GLU A 83 17.41 -5.39 9.83
CA GLU A 83 17.86 -4.31 10.71
C GLU A 83 16.75 -3.28 10.94
N PRO A 84 16.48 -2.87 12.18
CA PRO A 84 15.48 -1.89 12.52
C PRO A 84 15.77 -0.54 11.86
N LYS A 85 14.86 -0.07 11.02
CA LYS A 85 14.90 1.27 10.42
C LYS A 85 13.50 1.83 10.25
N ARG A 86 13.39 3.15 10.19
CA ARG A 86 12.16 3.84 9.80
C ARG A 86 12.35 4.44 8.41
N ASP A 87 11.43 4.14 7.51
CA ASP A 87 11.36 4.73 6.19
C ASP A 87 10.24 5.78 6.17
N ASN A 88 10.57 7.03 5.83
CA ASN A 88 9.62 8.15 5.79
C ASN A 88 9.36 8.63 4.34
N ARG A 89 9.87 7.90 3.34
CA ARG A 89 9.59 8.23 1.94
C ARG A 89 8.09 8.10 1.64
N LEU A 90 7.61 8.90 0.71
CA LEU A 90 6.27 8.73 0.16
C LEU A 90 6.28 7.50 -0.76
N VAL A 91 5.58 6.47 -0.36
CA VAL A 91 5.52 5.19 -1.07
C VAL A 91 4.08 4.75 -1.29
N SER A 92 3.87 3.80 -2.16
CA SER A 92 2.57 3.19 -2.41
C SER A 92 2.56 1.73 -1.97
N GLN A 93 1.40 1.18 -1.65
CA GLN A 93 1.25 -0.23 -1.35
C GLN A 93 1.76 -1.14 -2.47
N LEU A 94 1.71 -0.66 -3.72
CA LEU A 94 2.26 -1.32 -4.91
C LEU A 94 3.77 -1.62 -4.82
N ASP A 95 4.50 -0.89 -3.99
CA ASP A 95 5.95 -1.05 -3.82
C ASP A 95 6.30 -2.23 -2.90
N MET A 96 5.34 -2.71 -2.12
CA MET A 96 5.58 -3.76 -1.12
C MET A 96 5.94 -5.12 -1.71
N PRO A 97 5.27 -5.65 -2.75
CA PRO A 97 5.61 -6.95 -3.31
C PRO A 97 7.03 -7.01 -3.88
N THR A 98 7.43 -5.99 -4.63
CA THR A 98 8.79 -5.90 -5.22
C THR A 98 9.85 -5.78 -4.13
N THR A 99 9.60 -4.94 -3.13
CA THR A 99 10.47 -4.77 -1.97
C THR A 99 10.61 -6.06 -1.18
N LEU A 100 9.50 -6.80 -0.96
CA LEU A 100 9.51 -8.05 -0.21
C LEU A 100 10.36 -9.12 -0.89
N LEU A 101 10.28 -9.26 -2.22
CA LEU A 101 11.15 -10.17 -2.98
C LEU A 101 12.62 -9.82 -2.79
N SER A 102 12.97 -8.55 -2.87
CA SER A 102 14.34 -8.08 -2.70
C SER A 102 14.87 -8.33 -1.28
N VAL A 103 14.06 -8.02 -0.25
CA VAL A 103 14.41 -8.30 1.16
C VAL A 103 14.59 -9.81 1.40
N ALA A 104 13.81 -10.65 0.70
CA ALA A 104 13.95 -12.11 0.74
C ALA A 104 15.16 -12.62 -0.07
N GLY A 105 15.96 -11.77 -0.69
CA GLY A 105 17.08 -12.16 -1.53
C GLY A 105 16.68 -12.81 -2.85
N ILE A 106 15.44 -12.66 -3.28
CA ILE A 106 14.91 -13.22 -4.52
C ILE A 106 15.15 -12.23 -5.66
N SER A 107 16.05 -12.58 -6.57
CA SER A 107 16.22 -11.84 -7.82
C SER A 107 15.27 -12.38 -8.87
N SER A 108 14.39 -11.52 -9.39
CA SER A 108 13.40 -11.93 -10.39
C SER A 108 13.13 -10.80 -11.38
N GLU A 109 12.94 -11.16 -12.65
CA GLU A 109 12.24 -10.29 -13.60
C GLU A 109 10.73 -10.47 -13.39
N ASN A 110 10.01 -9.37 -13.19
CA ASN A 110 8.58 -9.43 -12.94
C ASN A 110 7.89 -8.19 -13.52
N PRO A 111 6.60 -8.28 -13.87
CA PRO A 111 5.83 -7.17 -14.42
C PRO A 111 5.20 -6.26 -13.36
N MET A 112 5.61 -6.37 -12.10
CA MET A 112 5.07 -5.55 -11.01
C MET A 112 5.48 -4.09 -11.21
N MET A 113 4.54 -3.19 -10.94
CA MET A 113 4.72 -1.75 -11.15
C MET A 113 5.37 -1.02 -9.96
N GLY A 114 5.57 -1.72 -8.86
CA GLY A 114 6.14 -1.15 -7.64
C GLY A 114 7.64 -0.95 -7.74
N TYR A 115 8.14 0.03 -7.00
CA TYR A 115 9.57 0.21 -6.80
C TYR A 115 10.10 -0.76 -5.74
N ASP A 116 11.34 -1.19 -5.90
CA ASP A 116 12.09 -1.87 -4.86
C ASP A 116 12.68 -0.83 -3.89
N LEU A 117 12.13 -0.74 -2.70
CA LEU A 117 12.51 0.24 -1.68
C LEU A 117 13.84 -0.09 -1.00
N THR A 118 14.43 -1.25 -1.26
CA THR A 118 15.80 -1.58 -0.80
C THR A 118 16.85 -0.84 -1.62
N GLN A 119 16.48 -0.42 -2.82
CA GLN A 119 17.36 0.33 -3.72
C GLN A 119 17.32 1.83 -3.39
N ASN A 120 18.31 2.56 -3.91
CA ASN A 120 18.34 4.01 -3.81
C ASN A 120 17.39 4.63 -4.84
N VAL A 121 16.10 4.47 -4.60
CA VAL A 121 15.02 5.01 -5.44
C VAL A 121 14.18 6.01 -4.65
N GLU A 122 13.66 6.99 -5.36
CA GLU A 122 12.73 7.98 -4.83
C GLU A 122 11.36 7.78 -5.50
N PRO A 123 10.47 6.93 -4.93
CA PRO A 123 9.17 6.65 -5.53
C PRO A 123 8.32 7.90 -5.74
N ASN A 124 8.40 8.84 -4.79
CA ASN A 124 7.83 10.20 -4.86
C ASN A 124 6.33 10.24 -5.19
N ARG A 125 5.60 9.14 -4.97
CA ARG A 125 4.17 9.06 -5.26
C ARG A 125 3.45 8.07 -4.35
N ALA A 126 2.19 8.37 -4.05
CA ALA A 126 1.21 7.40 -3.56
C ALA A 126 0.01 7.39 -4.51
N ILE A 127 -0.41 6.20 -4.92
CA ILE A 127 -1.56 6.00 -5.79
C ILE A 127 -2.72 5.56 -4.92
N MET A 128 -3.86 6.23 -5.08
CA MET A 128 -5.07 6.01 -4.30
C MET A 128 -6.25 5.77 -5.22
N GLN A 129 -7.15 4.87 -4.81
CA GLN A 129 -8.44 4.70 -5.45
C GLN A 129 -9.54 4.80 -4.38
N TYR A 130 -10.49 5.68 -4.63
CA TYR A 130 -11.65 5.91 -3.78
C TYR A 130 -12.91 5.94 -4.64
N ASP A 131 -13.74 4.91 -4.52
CA ASP A 131 -14.84 4.64 -5.45
C ASP A 131 -14.37 4.64 -6.91
N ALA A 132 -14.97 5.50 -7.76
CA ALA A 132 -14.56 5.71 -9.15
C ALA A 132 -13.46 6.76 -9.30
N THR A 133 -13.00 7.38 -8.22
CA THR A 133 -11.96 8.40 -8.22
C THR A 133 -10.59 7.75 -8.06
N GLN A 134 -9.66 8.13 -8.91
CA GLN A 134 -8.25 7.80 -8.74
C GLN A 134 -7.48 9.08 -8.43
N ALA A 135 -6.50 8.99 -7.55
CA ALA A 135 -5.66 10.12 -7.19
C ALA A 135 -4.20 9.70 -7.05
N VAL A 136 -3.32 10.61 -7.43
CA VAL A 136 -1.86 10.47 -7.24
C VAL A 136 -1.37 11.63 -6.40
N LEU A 137 -0.86 11.31 -5.21
CA LEU A 137 -0.15 12.26 -4.36
C LEU A 137 1.33 12.21 -4.71
N LYS A 138 1.93 13.35 -4.98
CA LYS A 138 3.37 13.53 -5.23
C LYS A 138 4.10 14.01 -3.96
N ALA A 139 5.41 13.84 -3.91
CA ALA A 139 6.24 14.22 -2.75
C ALA A 139 6.19 15.71 -2.41
N ASN A 140 5.97 16.55 -3.40
CA ASN A 140 5.79 18.01 -3.25
C ASN A 140 4.38 18.42 -2.79
N ASN A 141 3.55 17.46 -2.37
CA ASN A 141 2.15 17.57 -1.97
C ASN A 141 1.16 17.91 -3.11
N ASP A 142 1.57 17.87 -4.35
CA ASP A 142 0.62 17.95 -5.46
C ASP A 142 -0.25 16.71 -5.50
N VAL A 143 -1.54 16.90 -5.72
CA VAL A 143 -2.53 15.83 -5.84
C VAL A 143 -3.23 15.98 -7.16
N ILE A 144 -3.16 14.95 -7.98
CA ILE A 144 -3.84 14.89 -9.27
C ILE A 144 -5.00 13.91 -9.14
N VAL A 145 -6.21 14.39 -9.40
CA VAL A 145 -7.46 13.65 -9.22
C VAL A 145 -8.11 13.38 -10.58
N MET A 146 -8.43 12.13 -10.82
CA MET A 146 -9.03 11.63 -12.06
C MET A 146 -10.35 10.94 -11.75
N ARG A 147 -11.42 11.40 -12.40
CA ARG A 147 -12.76 10.84 -12.30
C ARG A 147 -13.32 10.54 -13.68
N PRO A 148 -14.19 9.53 -13.85
CA PRO A 148 -14.81 9.25 -15.12
C PRO A 148 -15.57 10.45 -15.68
N ASN A 149 -15.39 10.74 -16.95
CA ASN A 149 -16.11 11.79 -17.68
C ASN A 149 -15.95 13.23 -17.13
N THR A 150 -14.88 13.48 -16.37
CA THR A 150 -14.54 14.83 -15.92
C THR A 150 -13.11 15.20 -16.32
N PRO A 151 -12.79 16.48 -16.47
CA PRO A 151 -11.40 16.91 -16.62
C PRO A 151 -10.56 16.47 -15.43
N ILE A 152 -9.25 16.31 -15.65
CA ILE A 152 -8.30 16.06 -14.56
C ILE A 152 -8.20 17.31 -13.71
N GLU A 153 -8.39 17.16 -12.41
CA GLU A 153 -8.27 18.22 -11.43
C GLU A 153 -6.96 18.10 -10.66
N SER A 154 -6.43 19.21 -10.21
CA SER A 154 -5.18 19.24 -9.44
C SER A 154 -5.29 20.15 -8.22
N PHE A 155 -4.59 19.73 -7.16
CA PHE A 155 -4.67 20.34 -5.85
C PHE A 155 -3.29 20.30 -5.19
N GLU A 156 -3.13 21.11 -4.14
CA GLU A 156 -2.10 20.96 -3.14
C GLU A 156 -2.71 20.33 -1.87
N TYR A 157 -2.10 19.32 -1.31
CA TYR A 157 -2.52 18.75 -0.04
C TYR A 157 -1.92 19.56 1.12
N ASP A 158 -2.77 20.34 1.80
CA ASP A 158 -2.45 20.98 3.07
C ASP A 158 -2.48 19.94 4.19
N LYS A 159 -1.30 19.45 4.56
CA LYS A 159 -1.14 18.44 5.62
C LYS A 159 -1.56 18.92 7.01
N ALA A 160 -1.46 20.23 7.27
CA ALA A 160 -1.78 20.79 8.57
C ALA A 160 -3.29 20.84 8.82
N ASN A 161 -4.05 21.16 7.77
CA ASN A 161 -5.51 21.25 7.82
C ASN A 161 -6.22 20.05 7.19
N GLU A 162 -5.45 19.11 6.63
CA GLU A 162 -5.93 17.88 5.96
C GLU A 162 -6.90 18.18 4.80
N LYS A 163 -6.61 19.22 4.01
CA LYS A 163 -7.48 19.71 2.94
C LYS A 163 -6.79 19.74 1.58
N LEU A 164 -7.59 19.55 0.54
CA LEU A 164 -7.20 19.79 -0.84
C LEU A 164 -7.48 21.25 -1.20
N LEU A 165 -6.42 21.97 -1.55
CA LEU A 165 -6.48 23.36 -2.02
C LEU A 165 -6.29 23.37 -3.54
N PRO A 166 -7.20 23.98 -4.33
CA PRO A 166 -7.05 24.05 -5.78
C PRO A 166 -5.69 24.60 -6.18
N LYS A 167 -4.98 23.90 -7.04
CA LYS A 167 -3.66 24.28 -7.54
C LYS A 167 -3.47 23.70 -8.93
N GLU A 168 -3.08 24.56 -9.89
CA GLU A 168 -2.72 24.08 -11.21
C GLU A 168 -1.33 23.43 -11.19
N VAL A 169 -1.23 22.28 -11.85
CA VAL A 169 0.03 21.62 -12.18
C VAL A 169 0.17 21.55 -13.70
N ASP A 170 1.40 21.34 -14.17
CA ASP A 170 1.65 21.24 -15.60
C ASP A 170 1.01 20.00 -16.24
N ASP A 171 0.89 20.03 -17.57
CA ASP A 171 0.26 18.94 -18.31
C ASP A 171 1.07 17.65 -18.31
N GLU A 172 2.38 17.72 -18.09
CA GLU A 172 3.24 16.55 -17.99
C GLU A 172 2.96 15.77 -16.68
N ALA A 173 2.83 16.49 -15.56
CA ALA A 173 2.43 15.89 -14.29
C ALA A 173 1.05 15.25 -14.36
N LYS A 174 0.08 15.88 -15.04
CA LYS A 174 -1.26 15.31 -15.27
C LYS A 174 -1.21 14.04 -16.12
N LYS A 175 -0.41 14.02 -17.20
CA LYS A 175 -0.21 12.85 -18.06
C LYS A 175 0.48 11.71 -17.33
N ASP A 176 1.51 12.00 -16.54
CA ASP A 176 2.21 11.00 -15.73
C ASP A 176 1.26 10.35 -14.72
N ALA A 177 0.48 11.15 -13.98
CA ALA A 177 -0.50 10.63 -13.03
C ALA A 177 -1.56 9.75 -13.72
N LEU A 178 -2.06 10.19 -14.88
CA LEU A 178 -3.02 9.41 -15.66
C LEU A 178 -2.41 8.09 -16.14
N ALA A 179 -1.15 8.11 -16.60
CA ALA A 179 -0.45 6.90 -17.02
C ALA A 179 -0.31 5.91 -15.85
N GLN A 180 0.10 6.38 -14.68
CA GLN A 180 0.21 5.54 -13.48
C GLN A 180 -1.13 4.93 -13.06
N ALA A 181 -2.22 5.69 -13.16
CA ALA A 181 -3.56 5.23 -12.82
C ALA A 181 -4.11 4.18 -13.82
N LEU A 182 -3.84 4.37 -15.11
CA LEU A 182 -4.36 3.51 -16.17
C LEU A 182 -3.51 2.27 -16.45
N LEU A 183 -2.20 2.33 -16.16
CA LEU A 183 -1.26 1.27 -16.52
C LEU A 183 -1.65 -0.12 -16.01
N PRO A 184 -2.12 -0.32 -14.76
CA PRO A 184 -2.53 -1.64 -14.29
C PRO A 184 -3.63 -2.26 -15.15
N SER A 185 -4.66 -1.47 -15.44
CA SER A 185 -5.79 -1.90 -16.28
C SER A 185 -5.35 -2.18 -17.72
N TYR A 186 -4.45 -1.36 -18.24
CA TYR A 186 -3.88 -1.54 -19.57
C TYR A 186 -3.07 -2.83 -19.67
N LEU A 187 -2.16 -3.06 -18.74
CA LEU A 187 -1.35 -4.29 -18.67
C LEU A 187 -2.24 -5.54 -18.57
N TYR A 188 -3.25 -5.49 -17.71
CA TYR A 188 -4.20 -6.60 -17.55
C TYR A 188 -5.00 -6.86 -18.82
N LYS A 189 -5.63 -5.84 -19.39
CA LYS A 189 -6.48 -5.93 -20.58
C LYS A 189 -5.72 -6.46 -21.80
N HIS A 190 -4.46 -6.07 -21.96
CA HIS A 190 -3.60 -6.47 -23.07
C HIS A 190 -2.70 -7.66 -22.75
N GLN A 191 -2.84 -8.28 -21.57
CA GLN A 191 -2.03 -9.42 -21.10
C GLN A 191 -0.52 -9.16 -21.09
N LEU A 192 -0.10 -7.92 -20.91
CA LEU A 192 1.31 -7.49 -20.89
C LEU A 192 1.98 -7.70 -19.53
N TYR A 193 1.28 -8.25 -18.54
CA TYR A 193 1.82 -8.64 -17.23
C TYR A 193 2.54 -10.01 -17.28
N ARG A 194 2.64 -10.64 -18.44
CA ARG A 194 3.36 -11.91 -18.61
C ARG A 194 4.81 -11.64 -18.96
N LEU A 195 5.72 -12.40 -18.34
CA LEU A 195 7.10 -12.42 -18.77
C LEU A 195 7.21 -12.97 -20.20
N PRO A 196 8.15 -12.45 -21.01
CA PRO A 196 8.46 -13.07 -22.28
C PRO A 196 8.78 -14.56 -22.08
N LYS A 197 8.21 -15.43 -22.93
CA LYS A 197 8.61 -16.83 -22.91
C LYS A 197 10.08 -16.88 -23.32
N GLU A 198 10.94 -17.53 -22.55
CA GLU A 198 12.29 -17.87 -23.00
C GLU A 198 12.19 -18.59 -24.36
N GLU A 199 12.69 -17.97 -25.40
CA GLU A 199 12.91 -18.69 -26.66
C GLU A 199 13.89 -19.81 -26.38
N LYS A 200 13.41 -21.05 -26.35
CA LYS A 200 14.28 -22.22 -26.34
C LYS A 200 15.23 -22.06 -27.51
N LYS A 201 16.50 -21.73 -27.24
CA LYS A 201 17.55 -21.81 -28.25
C LYS A 201 17.47 -23.23 -28.81
N ALA A 202 17.08 -23.34 -30.09
CA ALA A 202 17.13 -24.61 -30.79
C ALA A 202 18.60 -25.06 -30.75
N GLU A 203 18.85 -26.13 -29.99
CA GLU A 203 20.16 -26.81 -30.07
C GLU A 203 20.30 -27.26 -31.54
N SER A 204 21.14 -26.55 -32.25
CA SER A 204 21.61 -27.00 -33.57
C SER A 204 22.43 -28.25 -33.38
N LYS A 205 21.89 -29.37 -33.80
CA LYS A 205 22.60 -30.62 -33.97
C LYS A 205 23.60 -30.51 -35.13
#